data_5747d2fba832a0caf4bb87abb3811765
#
_entry.id   5747d2fba832a0caf4bb87abb3811765
#
_cell.length_a   1.000
_cell.length_b   1.000
_cell.length_c   1.000
_cell.angle_alpha   90.00
_cell.angle_beta   90.00
_cell.angle_gamma   90.00
#
_symmetry.space_group_name_H-M   'P 1'
#
loop_
_entity.id
_entity.type
_entity.pdbx_description
1 polymer ?
#
loop_
_entity_poly.entity_id
_entity_poly.type
_entity_poly.pdbx_seq_one_letter_code
_entity_poly.pdbx_strand_id
1 'polypeptide(L)'
;MVSPTTSPPSLAPLYWLALGTFAVGTESFMIAGLLPDIAADLHTSVIATGQLVTVFALAYALSSPILTALTGAFNRRTLMIVALCAFTAANVVAWAAQSYWALLAARILLAAAAGLYVPGANALAGAIAGPERRGTALAIVNGGITIAVAFGVPLGALVGDRLGWRMTFAGVAALSAAATAGLLFGLPRSIGAGLPGATLRERIHVARQPVILMTLFVTTLWAMGAYTIYTYLALFIARTTPLHGGQIGYVLFTWGVAAAIGVFSGGRAVDRVGPRRVIVPCLGVSIVAFSLMSASAHWLPTTWALVPILIGVVAWGIAHWSFYPAQQAGLIHQAGLRGTPIALSLNASFMYLGFSLGAALGSLTLSLTSVNNLGWTAAACEVAALILTVGIGRYVVKTQAAAVTAP
;
A
#
# COMPACT_ATOMS: atom_id res chain seq x y z
N MET A 1 -1.27 22.62 -46.44
CA MET A 1 -0.48 21.57 -45.78
C MET A 1 -1.38 20.96 -44.71
N VAL A 2 -1.86 19.74 -44.93
CA VAL A 2 -2.70 19.01 -43.99
C VAL A 2 -1.73 18.42 -42.96
N SER A 3 -1.80 18.90 -41.68
CA SER A 3 -1.05 18.31 -40.59
C SER A 3 -1.40 16.82 -40.47
N PRO A 4 -0.44 15.91 -40.34
CA PRO A 4 -0.74 14.51 -40.17
C PRO A 4 -1.51 14.37 -38.84
N THR A 5 -2.73 13.88 -38.92
CA THR A 5 -3.53 13.46 -37.76
C THR A 5 -2.80 12.30 -37.10
N THR A 6 -1.92 12.60 -36.14
CA THR A 6 -1.33 11.56 -35.31
C THR A 6 -2.45 10.95 -34.48
N SER A 7 -2.79 9.71 -34.77
CA SER A 7 -3.72 8.93 -33.96
C SER A 7 -3.28 8.99 -32.48
N PRO A 8 -4.23 9.15 -31.55
CA PRO A 8 -3.89 9.24 -30.12
C PRO A 8 -3.08 8.00 -29.71
N PRO A 9 -2.05 8.15 -28.87
CA PRO A 9 -1.19 7.05 -28.46
C PRO A 9 -2.04 5.93 -27.84
N SER A 10 -1.75 4.69 -28.25
CA SER A 10 -2.42 3.51 -27.70
C SER A 10 -2.20 3.40 -26.20
N LEU A 11 -3.25 3.16 -25.43
CA LEU A 11 -3.20 2.92 -23.98
C LEU A 11 -2.88 1.44 -23.66
N ALA A 12 -2.79 0.56 -24.67
CA ALA A 12 -2.49 -0.86 -24.48
C ALA A 12 -1.24 -1.15 -23.62
N PRO A 13 -0.12 -0.40 -23.75
CA PRO A 13 1.05 -0.59 -22.91
C PRO A 13 0.79 -0.37 -21.39
N LEU A 14 -0.22 0.43 -21.02
CA LEU A 14 -0.56 0.71 -19.64
C LEU A 14 -1.12 -0.52 -18.91
N TYR A 15 -1.79 -1.42 -19.63
CA TYR A 15 -2.34 -2.66 -19.04
C TYR A 15 -1.21 -3.63 -18.63
N TRP A 16 -0.08 -3.65 -19.35
CA TRP A 16 1.09 -4.42 -18.94
C TRP A 16 1.75 -3.83 -17.67
N LEU A 17 1.79 -2.50 -17.57
CA LEU A 17 2.23 -1.83 -16.34
C LEU A 17 1.25 -2.12 -15.20
N ALA A 18 -0.06 -2.13 -15.47
CA ALA A 18 -1.09 -2.47 -14.48
C ALA A 18 -1.00 -3.93 -14.02
N LEU A 19 -0.69 -4.87 -14.92
CA LEU A 19 -0.45 -6.27 -14.53
C LEU A 19 0.76 -6.42 -13.60
N GLY A 20 1.82 -5.65 -13.84
CA GLY A 20 2.97 -5.61 -12.94
C GLY A 20 2.63 -5.01 -11.58
N THR A 21 1.85 -3.91 -11.51
CA THR A 21 1.39 -3.36 -10.23
C THR A 21 0.38 -4.27 -9.53
N PHE A 22 -0.42 -5.04 -10.27
CA PHE A 22 -1.27 -6.10 -9.71
C PHE A 22 -0.42 -7.20 -9.05
N ALA A 23 0.62 -7.69 -9.73
CA ALA A 23 1.53 -8.70 -9.17
C ALA A 23 2.23 -8.19 -7.89
N VAL A 24 2.75 -6.96 -7.93
CA VAL A 24 3.39 -6.31 -6.77
C VAL A 24 2.40 -6.10 -5.63
N GLY A 25 1.19 -5.63 -5.92
CA GLY A 25 0.15 -5.44 -4.92
C GLY A 25 -0.29 -6.76 -4.28
N THR A 26 -0.50 -7.80 -5.09
CA THR A 26 -0.86 -9.13 -4.57
C THR A 26 0.20 -9.65 -3.60
N GLU A 27 1.48 -9.60 -4.00
CA GLU A 27 2.59 -10.06 -3.17
C GLU A 27 2.72 -9.24 -1.87
N SER A 28 2.58 -7.93 -1.94
CA SER A 28 2.74 -7.04 -0.79
C SER A 28 1.70 -7.26 0.30
N PHE A 29 0.47 -7.63 -0.08
CA PHE A 29 -0.65 -7.73 0.84
C PHE A 29 -1.03 -9.18 1.20
N MET A 30 -0.84 -10.18 0.31
CA MET A 30 -1.30 -11.55 0.55
C MET A 30 -0.63 -12.22 1.74
N ILE A 31 0.62 -11.84 2.07
CA ILE A 31 1.43 -12.52 3.09
C ILE A 31 0.79 -12.47 4.48
N ALA A 32 0.03 -11.43 4.81
CA ALA A 32 -0.66 -11.31 6.10
C ALA A 32 -1.67 -12.47 6.33
N GLY A 33 -2.27 -12.98 5.27
CA GLY A 33 -3.15 -14.15 5.32
C GLY A 33 -2.41 -15.49 5.48
N LEU A 34 -1.11 -15.52 5.17
CA LEU A 34 -0.30 -16.74 5.12
C LEU A 34 0.62 -16.91 6.35
N LEU A 35 0.71 -15.93 7.24
CA LEU A 35 1.66 -15.96 8.36
C LEU A 35 1.49 -17.20 9.26
N PRO A 36 0.28 -17.67 9.61
CA PRO A 36 0.12 -18.88 10.41
C PRO A 36 0.68 -20.14 9.71
N ASP A 37 0.43 -20.29 8.40
CA ASP A 37 0.88 -21.44 7.62
C ASP A 37 2.39 -21.44 7.42
N ILE A 38 2.98 -20.26 7.17
CA ILE A 38 4.43 -20.06 7.09
C ILE A 38 5.08 -20.38 8.43
N ALA A 39 4.48 -19.95 9.54
CA ALA A 39 4.98 -20.21 10.89
C ALA A 39 5.00 -21.72 11.20
N ALA A 40 3.94 -22.42 10.86
CA ALA A 40 3.82 -23.86 11.06
C ALA A 40 4.83 -24.64 10.22
N ASP A 41 4.96 -24.31 8.93
CA ASP A 41 5.83 -25.02 7.99
C ASP A 41 7.33 -24.76 8.24
N LEU A 42 7.70 -23.53 8.60
CA LEU A 42 9.09 -23.16 8.91
C LEU A 42 9.47 -23.34 10.39
N HIS A 43 8.61 -23.99 11.19
CA HIS A 43 8.81 -24.25 12.62
C HIS A 43 9.20 -23.01 13.42
N THR A 44 8.49 -21.91 13.20
CA THR A 44 8.72 -20.62 13.86
C THR A 44 7.43 -20.06 14.46
N SER A 45 7.51 -18.94 15.19
CA SER A 45 6.31 -18.31 15.73
C SER A 45 5.63 -17.37 14.73
N VAL A 46 4.31 -17.17 14.87
CA VAL A 46 3.57 -16.16 14.07
C VAL A 46 4.12 -14.74 14.31
N ILE A 47 4.65 -14.49 15.51
CA ILE A 47 5.32 -13.23 15.83
C ILE A 47 6.58 -13.05 14.98
N ALA A 48 7.40 -14.10 14.86
CA ALA A 48 8.60 -14.08 14.02
C ALA A 48 8.24 -13.94 12.53
N THR A 49 7.22 -14.65 12.03
CA THR A 49 6.78 -14.50 10.63
C THR A 49 6.20 -13.13 10.35
N GLY A 50 5.62 -12.45 11.33
CA GLY A 50 5.22 -11.04 11.21
C GLY A 50 6.38 -10.10 10.84
N GLN A 51 7.63 -10.43 11.22
CA GLN A 51 8.81 -9.65 10.82
C GLN A 51 9.06 -9.71 9.30
N LEU A 52 8.55 -10.70 8.58
CA LEU A 52 8.60 -10.73 7.10
C LEU A 52 7.83 -9.54 6.50
N VAL A 53 6.73 -9.10 7.14
CA VAL A 53 5.99 -7.90 6.75
C VAL A 53 6.76 -6.64 7.14
N THR A 54 7.25 -6.59 8.39
CA THR A 54 8.05 -5.47 8.92
C THR A 54 9.25 -5.17 8.01
N VAL A 55 10.05 -6.19 7.71
CA VAL A 55 11.29 -6.04 6.92
C VAL A 55 10.99 -5.68 5.48
N PHE A 56 9.98 -6.30 4.85
CA PHE A 56 9.56 -5.94 3.50
C PHE A 56 9.16 -4.46 3.43
N ALA A 57 8.27 -4.02 4.34
CA ALA A 57 7.78 -2.66 4.33
C ALA A 57 8.90 -1.64 4.62
N LEU A 58 9.81 -1.94 5.54
CA LEU A 58 10.98 -1.11 5.81
C LEU A 58 11.93 -1.03 4.62
N ALA A 59 12.23 -2.18 4.01
CA ALA A 59 13.08 -2.25 2.83
C ALA A 59 12.47 -1.46 1.67
N TYR A 60 11.14 -1.54 1.46
CA TYR A 60 10.44 -0.73 0.45
C TYR A 60 10.54 0.76 0.77
N ALA A 61 10.23 1.17 2.01
CA ALA A 61 10.24 2.57 2.44
C ALA A 61 11.60 3.24 2.21
N LEU A 62 12.69 2.51 2.50
CA LEU A 62 14.05 3.01 2.36
C LEU A 62 14.57 2.91 0.92
N SER A 63 14.38 1.77 0.27
CA SER A 63 14.94 1.53 -1.08
C SER A 63 14.26 2.36 -2.15
N SER A 64 12.95 2.56 -2.08
CA SER A 64 12.18 3.25 -3.12
C SER A 64 12.69 4.67 -3.42
N PRO A 65 12.86 5.59 -2.45
CA PRO A 65 13.41 6.92 -2.73
C PRO A 65 14.87 6.90 -3.16
N ILE A 66 15.67 5.98 -2.62
CA ILE A 66 17.10 5.85 -2.93
C ILE A 66 17.27 5.30 -4.35
N LEU A 67 16.67 4.16 -4.67
CA LEU A 67 16.80 3.53 -5.98
C LEU A 67 16.23 4.40 -7.09
N THR A 68 15.08 5.04 -6.88
CA THR A 68 14.49 5.95 -7.87
C THR A 68 15.36 7.19 -8.12
N ALA A 69 16.10 7.67 -7.12
CA ALA A 69 17.05 8.76 -7.29
C ALA A 69 18.33 8.32 -8.02
N LEU A 70 18.92 7.18 -7.62
CA LEU A 70 20.14 6.63 -8.21
C LEU A 70 19.95 6.20 -9.67
N THR A 71 18.77 5.69 -9.99
CA THR A 71 18.42 5.21 -11.35
C THR A 71 17.77 6.28 -12.22
N GLY A 72 17.76 7.54 -11.77
CA GLY A 72 17.12 8.66 -12.47
C GLY A 72 17.57 8.88 -13.90
N ALA A 73 18.84 8.58 -14.22
CA ALA A 73 19.44 8.71 -15.54
C ALA A 73 19.17 7.53 -16.49
N PHE A 74 18.68 6.39 -15.97
CA PHE A 74 18.45 5.21 -16.80
C PHE A 74 17.16 5.30 -17.62
N ASN A 75 17.15 4.62 -18.77
CA ASN A 75 15.93 4.49 -19.57
C ASN A 75 14.82 3.80 -18.76
N ARG A 76 13.67 4.47 -18.62
CA ARG A 76 12.57 4.02 -17.77
C ARG A 76 11.99 2.68 -18.18
N ARG A 77 11.90 2.39 -19.50
CA ARG A 77 11.45 1.09 -19.99
C ARG A 77 12.38 -0.04 -19.52
N THR A 78 13.68 0.11 -19.72
CA THR A 78 14.68 -0.89 -19.31
C THR A 78 14.63 -1.09 -17.80
N LEU A 79 14.52 0.00 -17.05
CA LEU A 79 14.45 -0.03 -15.59
C LEU A 79 13.22 -0.82 -15.09
N MET A 80 12.04 -0.64 -15.73
CA MET A 80 10.82 -1.38 -15.37
C MET A 80 10.96 -2.87 -15.66
N ILE A 81 11.55 -3.24 -16.79
CA ILE A 81 11.81 -4.63 -17.15
C ILE A 81 12.77 -5.27 -16.14
N VAL A 82 13.88 -4.61 -15.83
CA VAL A 82 14.86 -5.11 -14.85
C VAL A 82 14.23 -5.26 -13.46
N ALA A 83 13.43 -4.28 -13.02
CA ALA A 83 12.74 -4.35 -11.74
C ALA A 83 11.76 -5.54 -11.67
N LEU A 84 10.96 -5.78 -12.74
CA LEU A 84 10.06 -6.95 -12.78
C LEU A 84 10.81 -8.27 -12.93
N CYS A 85 11.91 -8.34 -13.66
CA CYS A 85 12.76 -9.53 -13.71
C CYS A 85 13.32 -9.85 -12.31
N ALA A 86 13.83 -8.83 -11.59
CA ALA A 86 14.31 -8.98 -10.23
C ALA A 86 13.18 -9.42 -9.27
N PHE A 87 12.00 -8.84 -9.42
CA PHE A 87 10.81 -9.20 -8.64
C PHE A 87 10.37 -10.65 -8.91
N THR A 88 10.37 -11.08 -10.19
CA THR A 88 10.08 -12.46 -10.58
C THR A 88 11.10 -13.44 -9.99
N ALA A 89 12.39 -13.15 -10.12
CA ALA A 89 13.45 -13.97 -9.54
C ALA A 89 13.34 -14.07 -8.02
N ALA A 90 13.05 -12.95 -7.34
CA ALA A 90 12.88 -12.96 -5.89
C ALA A 90 11.63 -13.75 -5.45
N ASN A 91 10.53 -13.75 -6.24
CA ASN A 91 9.37 -14.63 -6.00
C ASN A 91 9.72 -16.11 -6.18
N VAL A 92 10.56 -16.46 -7.17
CA VAL A 92 11.06 -17.84 -7.34
C VAL A 92 11.92 -18.24 -6.14
N VAL A 93 12.77 -17.35 -5.61
CA VAL A 93 13.55 -17.61 -4.39
C VAL A 93 12.61 -17.80 -3.19
N ALA A 94 11.55 -16.98 -3.05
CA ALA A 94 10.57 -17.12 -1.98
C ALA A 94 9.78 -18.47 -2.10
N TRP A 95 9.40 -18.85 -3.32
CA TRP A 95 8.77 -20.15 -3.58
C TRP A 95 9.68 -21.34 -3.17
N ALA A 96 10.97 -21.26 -3.48
CA ALA A 96 11.94 -22.30 -3.17
C ALA A 96 12.48 -22.24 -1.72
N ALA A 97 12.08 -21.23 -0.92
CA ALA A 97 12.60 -21.03 0.42
C ALA A 97 12.25 -22.20 1.36
N GLN A 98 13.26 -22.79 1.98
CA GLN A 98 13.15 -23.88 2.96
C GLN A 98 13.45 -23.42 4.40
N SER A 99 13.79 -22.14 4.58
CA SER A 99 14.08 -21.56 5.88
C SER A 99 13.53 -20.15 6.00
N TYR A 100 13.28 -19.76 7.24
CA TYR A 100 12.84 -18.39 7.57
C TYR A 100 13.80 -17.32 6.99
N TRP A 101 15.12 -17.53 7.12
CA TRP A 101 16.11 -16.57 6.67
C TRP A 101 16.18 -16.44 5.14
N ALA A 102 15.97 -17.54 4.41
CA ALA A 102 15.90 -17.51 2.95
C ALA A 102 14.66 -16.70 2.49
N LEU A 103 13.51 -16.94 3.13
CA LEU A 103 12.30 -16.19 2.85
C LEU A 103 12.47 -14.70 3.22
N LEU A 104 13.09 -14.37 4.35
CA LEU A 104 13.38 -13.00 4.76
C LEU A 104 14.26 -12.27 3.74
N ALA A 105 15.32 -12.91 3.25
CA ALA A 105 16.18 -12.35 2.21
C ALA A 105 15.40 -12.11 0.90
N ALA A 106 14.56 -13.07 0.49
CA ALA A 106 13.67 -12.89 -0.65
C ALA A 106 12.74 -11.69 -0.49
N ARG A 107 12.17 -11.48 0.71
CA ARG A 107 11.29 -10.34 1.03
C ARG A 107 12.01 -8.99 0.87
N ILE A 108 13.29 -8.90 1.24
CA ILE A 108 14.10 -7.67 1.04
C ILE A 108 14.27 -7.39 -0.45
N LEU A 109 14.60 -8.42 -1.26
CA LEU A 109 14.76 -8.28 -2.71
C LEU A 109 13.45 -7.92 -3.39
N LEU A 110 12.33 -8.55 -2.99
CA LEU A 110 10.98 -8.23 -3.46
C LEU A 110 10.63 -6.77 -3.18
N ALA A 111 10.90 -6.29 -1.98
CA ALA A 111 10.63 -4.91 -1.58
C ALA A 111 11.44 -3.89 -2.39
N ALA A 112 12.73 -4.16 -2.62
CA ALA A 112 13.58 -3.28 -3.42
C ALA A 112 13.11 -3.21 -4.89
N ALA A 113 12.76 -4.35 -5.47
CA ALA A 113 12.24 -4.43 -6.83
C ALA A 113 10.87 -3.73 -6.96
N ALA A 114 9.94 -3.96 -6.02
CA ALA A 114 8.64 -3.33 -5.98
C ALA A 114 8.73 -1.81 -5.78
N GLY A 115 9.63 -1.37 -4.87
CA GLY A 115 9.89 0.04 -4.58
C GLY A 115 10.48 0.82 -5.75
N LEU A 116 11.13 0.14 -6.69
CA LEU A 116 11.59 0.71 -7.94
C LEU A 116 10.50 0.65 -9.02
N TYR A 117 9.75 -0.46 -9.10
CA TYR A 117 8.77 -0.69 -10.15
C TYR A 117 7.57 0.25 -10.05
N VAL A 118 6.89 0.33 -8.91
CA VAL A 118 5.61 1.05 -8.79
C VAL A 118 5.72 2.55 -9.09
N PRO A 119 6.68 3.30 -8.52
CA PRO A 119 6.87 4.71 -8.88
C PRO A 119 7.30 4.90 -10.34
N GLY A 120 8.14 3.99 -10.85
CA GLY A 120 8.60 4.01 -12.23
C GLY A 120 7.48 3.75 -13.23
N ALA A 121 6.59 2.80 -12.94
CA ALA A 121 5.42 2.49 -13.76
C ALA A 121 4.47 3.69 -13.84
N ASN A 122 4.22 4.38 -12.73
CA ASN A 122 3.42 5.61 -12.72
C ASN A 122 4.08 6.74 -13.53
N ALA A 123 5.40 6.92 -13.42
CA ALA A 123 6.12 7.93 -14.20
C ALA A 123 6.05 7.63 -15.70
N LEU A 124 6.25 6.35 -16.09
CA LEU A 124 6.18 5.90 -17.47
C LEU A 124 4.77 6.02 -18.05
N ALA A 125 3.75 5.66 -17.24
CA ALA A 125 2.35 5.79 -17.64
C ALA A 125 1.97 7.25 -17.98
N GLY A 126 2.40 8.19 -17.13
CA GLY A 126 2.19 9.62 -17.35
C GLY A 126 2.87 10.13 -18.64
N ALA A 127 4.06 9.57 -18.97
CA ALA A 127 4.79 9.92 -20.19
C ALA A 127 4.14 9.35 -21.45
N ILE A 128 3.63 8.10 -21.40
CA ILE A 128 2.94 7.44 -22.52
C ILE A 128 1.66 8.20 -22.90
N ALA A 129 0.86 8.58 -21.91
CA ALA A 129 -0.46 9.15 -22.13
C ALA A 129 -0.45 10.66 -22.45
N GLY A 130 0.64 11.35 -22.12
CA GLY A 130 0.73 12.80 -22.25
C GLY A 130 -0.11 13.57 -21.20
N PRO A 131 -0.05 14.91 -21.21
CA PRO A 131 -0.67 15.76 -20.19
C PRO A 131 -2.19 15.57 -20.06
N GLU A 132 -2.90 15.47 -21.20
CA GLU A 132 -4.37 15.42 -21.26
C GLU A 132 -4.95 14.12 -20.70
N ARG A 133 -4.24 12.99 -20.82
CA ARG A 133 -4.69 11.65 -20.40
C ARG A 133 -3.91 11.10 -19.21
N ARG A 134 -3.07 11.90 -18.59
CA ARG A 134 -2.22 11.47 -17.47
C ARG A 134 -3.01 10.88 -16.30
N GLY A 135 -4.15 11.48 -15.95
CA GLY A 135 -5.03 10.98 -14.90
C GLY A 135 -5.56 9.57 -15.20
N THR A 136 -6.04 9.34 -16.44
CA THR A 136 -6.51 8.04 -16.89
C THR A 136 -5.38 6.99 -16.86
N ALA A 137 -4.18 7.35 -17.31
CA ALA A 137 -3.05 6.44 -17.30
C ALA A 137 -2.64 6.01 -15.88
N LEU A 138 -2.59 6.96 -14.96
CA LEU A 138 -2.31 6.67 -13.55
C LEU A 138 -3.44 5.82 -12.92
N ALA A 139 -4.70 6.08 -13.28
CA ALA A 139 -5.82 5.28 -12.81
C ALA A 139 -5.74 3.82 -13.29
N ILE A 140 -5.35 3.57 -14.55
CA ILE A 140 -5.14 2.22 -15.07
C ILE A 140 -4.03 1.50 -14.31
N VAL A 141 -2.87 2.12 -14.13
CA VAL A 141 -1.71 1.50 -13.47
C VAL A 141 -1.98 1.26 -11.99
N ASN A 142 -2.53 2.24 -11.27
CA ASN A 142 -2.88 2.07 -9.85
C ASN A 142 -4.11 1.18 -9.65
N GLY A 143 -4.98 1.06 -10.66
CA GLY A 143 -6.06 0.08 -10.71
C GLY A 143 -5.55 -1.34 -10.52
N GLY A 144 -4.34 -1.67 -10.99
CA GLY A 144 -3.68 -2.94 -10.73
C GLY A 144 -3.55 -3.22 -9.23
N ILE A 145 -3.08 -2.25 -8.43
CA ILE A 145 -2.97 -2.40 -6.96
C ILE A 145 -4.37 -2.54 -6.32
N THR A 146 -5.34 -1.75 -6.76
CA THR A 146 -6.71 -1.83 -6.23
C THR A 146 -7.33 -3.20 -6.48
N ILE A 147 -7.15 -3.76 -7.69
CA ILE A 147 -7.62 -5.10 -8.04
C ILE A 147 -6.85 -6.16 -7.25
N ALA A 148 -5.54 -5.96 -7.00
CA ALA A 148 -4.75 -6.88 -6.19
C ALA A 148 -5.28 -6.95 -4.76
N VAL A 149 -5.63 -5.84 -4.14
CA VAL A 149 -6.21 -5.81 -2.79
C VAL A 149 -7.58 -6.51 -2.78
N ALA A 150 -8.42 -6.27 -3.78
CA ALA A 150 -9.78 -6.83 -3.83
C ALA A 150 -9.81 -8.33 -4.17
N PHE A 151 -8.95 -8.78 -5.07
CA PHE A 151 -8.99 -10.16 -5.61
C PHE A 151 -7.67 -10.90 -5.42
N GLY A 152 -6.52 -10.25 -5.56
CA GLY A 152 -5.21 -10.88 -5.47
C GLY A 152 -4.94 -11.45 -4.07
N VAL A 153 -5.29 -10.70 -3.03
CA VAL A 153 -5.12 -11.12 -1.62
C VAL A 153 -5.98 -12.33 -1.28
N PRO A 154 -7.29 -12.33 -1.54
CA PRO A 154 -8.14 -13.51 -1.30
C PRO A 154 -7.73 -14.73 -2.12
N LEU A 155 -7.37 -14.52 -3.39
CA LEU A 155 -6.86 -15.61 -4.24
C LEU A 155 -5.55 -16.17 -3.69
N GLY A 156 -4.65 -15.32 -3.22
CA GLY A 156 -3.42 -15.74 -2.56
C GLY A 156 -3.70 -16.58 -1.30
N ALA A 157 -4.61 -16.14 -0.46
CA ALA A 157 -5.03 -16.90 0.72
C ALA A 157 -5.64 -18.26 0.35
N LEU A 158 -6.52 -18.32 -0.67
CA LEU A 158 -7.14 -19.55 -1.16
C LEU A 158 -6.10 -20.52 -1.76
N VAL A 159 -5.16 -20.02 -2.55
CA VAL A 159 -4.07 -20.82 -3.10
C VAL A 159 -3.18 -21.34 -1.97
N GLY A 160 -2.87 -20.49 -0.99
CA GLY A 160 -2.08 -20.86 0.19
C GLY A 160 -2.72 -21.98 1.01
N ASP A 161 -4.02 -21.90 1.25
CA ASP A 161 -4.80 -22.91 2.00
C ASP A 161 -4.86 -24.27 1.26
N ARG A 162 -5.04 -24.25 -0.07
CA ARG A 162 -5.24 -25.50 -0.85
C ARG A 162 -3.97 -26.15 -1.37
N LEU A 163 -2.97 -25.33 -1.77
CA LEU A 163 -1.78 -25.78 -2.47
C LEU A 163 -0.48 -25.50 -1.68
N GLY A 164 -0.63 -24.88 -0.51
CA GLY A 164 0.48 -24.44 0.32
C GLY A 164 0.96 -23.01 -0.02
N TRP A 165 1.42 -22.30 1.01
CA TRP A 165 1.82 -20.89 0.93
C TRP A 165 2.89 -20.60 -0.15
N ARG A 166 3.77 -21.57 -0.43
CA ARG A 166 4.81 -21.43 -1.48
C ARG A 166 4.20 -21.22 -2.86
N MET A 167 3.07 -21.87 -3.17
CA MET A 167 2.43 -21.77 -4.48
C MET A 167 1.84 -20.37 -4.73
N THR A 168 1.61 -19.57 -3.70
CA THR A 168 1.22 -18.16 -3.88
C THR A 168 2.36 -17.36 -4.48
N PHE A 169 3.60 -17.55 -4.02
CA PHE A 169 4.79 -16.92 -4.61
C PHE A 169 5.06 -17.41 -6.03
N ALA A 170 4.86 -18.70 -6.32
CA ALA A 170 4.95 -19.23 -7.69
C ALA A 170 3.92 -18.57 -8.63
N GLY A 171 2.68 -18.40 -8.17
CA GLY A 171 1.62 -17.69 -8.90
C GLY A 171 1.99 -16.24 -9.20
N VAL A 172 2.53 -15.52 -8.21
CA VAL A 172 2.99 -14.13 -8.41
C VAL A 172 4.22 -14.08 -9.32
N ALA A 173 5.14 -15.06 -9.25
CA ALA A 173 6.26 -15.17 -10.18
C ALA A 173 5.76 -15.33 -11.63
N ALA A 174 4.75 -16.18 -11.87
CA ALA A 174 4.15 -16.34 -13.20
C ALA A 174 3.49 -15.05 -13.69
N LEU A 175 2.72 -14.37 -12.84
CA LEU A 175 2.08 -13.08 -13.17
C LEU A 175 3.11 -12.00 -13.50
N SER A 176 4.16 -11.87 -12.71
CA SER A 176 5.21 -10.88 -12.93
C SER A 176 6.06 -11.21 -14.15
N ALA A 177 6.29 -12.49 -14.46
CA ALA A 177 6.94 -12.94 -15.69
C ALA A 177 6.07 -12.58 -16.93
N ALA A 178 4.76 -12.81 -16.86
CA ALA A 178 3.83 -12.41 -17.93
C ALA A 178 3.83 -10.88 -18.13
N ALA A 179 3.81 -10.10 -17.05
CA ALA A 179 3.93 -8.64 -17.13
C ALA A 179 5.27 -8.21 -17.74
N THR A 180 6.37 -8.88 -17.38
CA THR A 180 7.70 -8.64 -17.96
C THR A 180 7.72 -8.90 -19.46
N ALA A 181 7.17 -10.03 -19.90
CA ALA A 181 7.02 -10.36 -21.33
C ALA A 181 6.17 -9.29 -22.04
N GLY A 182 5.04 -8.89 -21.45
CA GLY A 182 4.20 -7.82 -21.97
C GLY A 182 4.94 -6.48 -22.12
N LEU A 183 5.80 -6.11 -21.19
CA LEU A 183 6.63 -4.91 -21.28
C LEU A 183 7.73 -5.05 -22.35
N LEU A 184 8.33 -6.23 -22.49
CA LEU A 184 9.36 -6.50 -23.49
C LEU A 184 8.83 -6.36 -24.91
N PHE A 185 7.67 -6.93 -25.18
CA PHE A 185 7.06 -6.99 -26.51
C PHE A 185 6.06 -5.85 -26.78
N GLY A 186 5.39 -5.33 -25.76
CA GLY A 186 4.32 -4.34 -25.88
C GLY A 186 4.79 -2.88 -25.73
N LEU A 187 6.01 -2.60 -25.23
CA LEU A 187 6.54 -1.24 -25.13
C LEU A 187 7.62 -0.97 -26.19
N PRO A 188 7.48 0.08 -27.02
CA PRO A 188 8.54 0.53 -27.91
C PRO A 188 9.82 0.91 -27.15
N ARG A 189 10.99 0.64 -27.76
CA ARG A 189 12.30 0.90 -27.12
C ARG A 189 12.58 2.39 -26.87
N SER A 190 11.94 3.26 -27.62
CA SER A 190 12.09 4.72 -27.50
C SER A 190 11.35 5.34 -26.30
N ILE A 191 10.39 4.61 -25.71
CA ILE A 191 9.57 5.14 -24.62
C ILE A 191 10.39 5.24 -23.34
N GLY A 192 10.27 6.39 -22.66
CA GLY A 192 10.89 6.62 -21.35
C GLY A 192 12.35 7.08 -21.40
N ALA A 193 12.87 7.41 -22.58
CA ALA A 193 14.15 8.08 -22.71
C ALA A 193 14.03 9.54 -22.28
N GLY A 194 15.00 10.04 -21.51
CA GLY A 194 15.09 11.47 -21.14
C GLY A 194 14.06 11.95 -20.11
N LEU A 195 13.30 11.06 -19.46
CA LEU A 195 12.41 11.47 -18.38
C LEU A 195 13.23 11.89 -17.14
N PRO A 196 13.07 13.15 -16.66
CA PRO A 196 13.81 13.63 -15.52
C PRO A 196 13.41 12.89 -14.24
N GLY A 197 14.39 12.47 -13.45
CA GLY A 197 14.19 11.95 -12.11
C GLY A 197 14.42 13.01 -11.06
N ALA A 198 13.61 13.09 -10.03
CA ALA A 198 13.87 13.96 -8.90
C ALA A 198 15.10 13.48 -8.12
N THR A 199 16.03 14.38 -7.88
CA THR A 199 17.24 14.13 -7.08
C THR A 199 16.90 13.93 -5.60
N LEU A 200 17.81 13.29 -4.85
CA LEU A 200 17.64 13.11 -3.41
C LEU A 200 17.55 14.48 -2.68
N ARG A 201 18.30 15.47 -3.14
CA ARG A 201 18.28 16.83 -2.59
C ARG A 201 16.91 17.49 -2.75
N GLU A 202 16.28 17.36 -3.91
CA GLU A 202 14.94 17.88 -4.17
C GLU A 202 13.89 17.17 -3.28
N ARG A 203 14.03 15.86 -3.09
CA ARG A 203 13.17 15.09 -2.18
C ARG A 203 13.27 15.56 -0.75
N ILE A 204 14.49 15.77 -0.24
CA ILE A 204 14.74 16.30 1.10
C ILE A 204 14.18 17.72 1.23
N HIS A 205 14.33 18.56 0.21
CA HIS A 205 13.80 19.92 0.24
C HIS A 205 12.27 19.94 0.36
N VAL A 206 11.56 19.12 -0.41
CA VAL A 206 10.10 18.99 -0.32
C VAL A 206 9.70 18.40 1.04
N ALA A 207 10.38 17.35 1.51
CA ALA A 207 10.11 16.72 2.80
C ALA A 207 10.30 17.66 4.00
N ARG A 208 11.23 18.65 3.90
CA ARG A 208 11.48 19.62 4.97
C ARG A 208 10.42 20.72 5.10
N GLN A 209 9.48 20.82 4.16
CA GLN A 209 8.35 21.75 4.31
C GLN A 209 7.45 21.30 5.47
N PRO A 210 7.22 22.11 6.52
CA PRO A 210 6.59 21.64 7.76
C PRO A 210 5.21 21.03 7.55
N VAL A 211 4.37 21.64 6.70
CA VAL A 211 3.02 21.15 6.42
C VAL A 211 3.06 19.81 5.69
N ILE A 212 3.95 19.65 4.71
CA ILE A 212 4.14 18.40 3.98
C ILE A 212 4.65 17.31 4.93
N LEU A 213 5.67 17.62 5.73
CA LEU A 213 6.24 16.66 6.68
C LEU A 213 5.19 16.18 7.70
N MET A 214 4.43 17.10 8.29
CA MET A 214 3.33 16.73 9.20
C MET A 214 2.27 15.87 8.50
N THR A 215 1.92 16.18 7.25
CA THR A 215 0.96 15.41 6.45
C THR A 215 1.50 14.00 6.14
N LEU A 216 2.80 13.86 5.87
CA LEU A 216 3.46 12.56 5.70
C LEU A 216 3.44 11.74 7.01
N PHE A 217 3.63 12.37 8.17
CA PHE A 217 3.50 11.71 9.46
C PHE A 217 2.06 11.23 9.74
N VAL A 218 1.03 11.99 9.30
CA VAL A 218 -0.36 11.50 9.34
C VAL A 218 -0.50 10.21 8.52
N THR A 219 0.08 10.15 7.32
CA THR A 219 0.09 8.93 6.50
C THR A 219 0.78 7.77 7.24
N THR A 220 1.91 8.04 7.91
CA THR A 220 2.63 7.01 8.67
C THR A 220 1.79 6.47 9.84
N LEU A 221 1.16 7.33 10.64
CA LEU A 221 0.33 6.94 11.78
C LEU A 221 -0.91 6.15 11.34
N TRP A 222 -1.61 6.62 10.31
CA TRP A 222 -2.74 5.93 9.69
C TRP A 222 -2.35 4.54 9.17
N ALA A 223 -1.24 4.44 8.44
CA ALA A 223 -0.75 3.18 7.93
C ALA A 223 -0.27 2.25 9.07
N MET A 224 0.33 2.80 10.11
CA MET A 224 0.77 2.09 11.30
C MET A 224 -0.40 1.45 12.05
N GLY A 225 -1.49 2.20 12.28
CA GLY A 225 -2.70 1.68 12.90
C GLY A 225 -3.27 0.50 12.13
N ALA A 226 -3.47 0.66 10.83
CA ALA A 226 -4.01 -0.39 9.98
C ALA A 226 -3.15 -1.66 9.98
N TYR A 227 -1.82 -1.54 9.85
CA TYR A 227 -0.93 -2.70 9.77
C TYR A 227 -0.65 -3.37 11.13
N THR A 228 -0.91 -2.68 12.24
CA THR A 228 -0.92 -3.30 13.58
C THR A 228 -1.89 -4.48 13.63
N ILE A 229 -3.08 -4.35 13.04
CA ILE A 229 -4.07 -5.42 13.02
C ILE A 229 -4.03 -6.23 11.71
N TYR A 230 -3.81 -5.60 10.54
CA TYR A 230 -3.81 -6.28 9.25
C TYR A 230 -2.77 -7.39 9.18
N THR A 231 -1.56 -7.16 9.65
CA THR A 231 -0.46 -8.13 9.67
C THR A 231 -0.87 -9.42 10.37
N TYR A 232 -1.62 -9.31 11.45
CA TYR A 232 -2.05 -10.44 12.28
C TYR A 232 -3.56 -10.72 12.17
N LEU A 233 -4.23 -10.23 11.11
CA LEU A 233 -5.68 -10.35 10.95
C LEU A 233 -6.12 -11.81 10.91
N ALA A 234 -5.39 -12.68 10.21
CA ALA A 234 -5.69 -14.10 10.17
C ALA A 234 -5.65 -14.74 11.57
N LEU A 235 -4.62 -14.42 12.36
CA LEU A 235 -4.49 -14.87 13.74
C LEU A 235 -5.61 -14.27 14.63
N PHE A 236 -5.93 -12.99 14.47
CA PHE A 236 -6.99 -12.33 15.21
C PHE A 236 -8.33 -13.02 14.96
N ILE A 237 -8.70 -13.20 13.71
CA ILE A 237 -9.97 -13.88 13.33
C ILE A 237 -10.02 -15.32 13.86
N ALA A 238 -8.95 -16.09 13.69
CA ALA A 238 -8.89 -17.48 14.17
C ALA A 238 -9.01 -17.61 15.69
N ARG A 239 -8.60 -16.60 16.46
CA ARG A 239 -8.64 -16.62 17.93
C ARG A 239 -9.90 -16.01 18.53
N THR A 240 -10.56 -15.10 17.82
CA THR A 240 -11.70 -14.30 18.35
C THR A 240 -13.03 -14.66 17.73
N THR A 241 -13.04 -15.49 16.68
CA THR A 241 -14.26 -15.93 15.97
C THR A 241 -14.24 -17.45 15.75
N PRO A 242 -15.35 -18.08 15.35
CA PRO A 242 -15.39 -19.51 15.02
C PRO A 242 -14.78 -19.84 13.64
N LEU A 243 -14.26 -18.85 12.91
CA LEU A 243 -13.72 -19.05 11.56
C LEU A 243 -12.28 -19.56 11.60
N HIS A 244 -11.99 -20.60 10.81
CA HIS A 244 -10.67 -21.24 10.75
C HIS A 244 -10.28 -21.59 9.31
N GLY A 245 -8.99 -21.77 9.04
CA GLY A 245 -8.43 -22.18 7.75
C GLY A 245 -8.91 -21.29 6.60
N GLY A 246 -9.33 -21.91 5.49
CA GLY A 246 -9.81 -21.21 4.30
C GLY A 246 -10.97 -20.24 4.51
N GLN A 247 -11.74 -20.38 5.63
CA GLN A 247 -12.82 -19.45 5.95
C GLN A 247 -12.30 -18.03 6.23
N ILE A 248 -11.06 -17.88 6.72
CA ILE A 248 -10.41 -16.58 6.93
C ILE A 248 -10.25 -15.85 5.61
N GLY A 249 -10.06 -16.58 4.51
CA GLY A 249 -10.02 -16.02 3.16
C GLY A 249 -11.27 -15.20 2.79
N TYR A 250 -12.46 -15.60 3.28
CA TYR A 250 -13.69 -14.81 3.07
C TYR A 250 -13.68 -13.48 3.81
N VAL A 251 -13.04 -13.41 4.98
CA VAL A 251 -12.87 -12.13 5.71
C VAL A 251 -11.94 -11.22 4.97
N LEU A 252 -10.81 -11.73 4.45
CA LEU A 252 -9.87 -10.99 3.61
C LEU A 252 -10.53 -10.52 2.31
N PHE A 253 -11.37 -11.34 1.69
CA PHE A 253 -12.15 -10.97 0.51
C PHE A 253 -13.13 -9.84 0.83
N THR A 254 -13.89 -9.96 1.93
CA THR A 254 -14.82 -8.92 2.40
C THR A 254 -14.09 -7.60 2.63
N TRP A 255 -12.92 -7.64 3.29
CA TRP A 255 -12.08 -6.47 3.46
C TRP A 255 -11.60 -5.89 2.13
N GLY A 256 -11.16 -6.74 1.18
CA GLY A 256 -10.73 -6.32 -0.15
C GLY A 256 -11.84 -5.63 -0.95
N VAL A 257 -13.07 -6.16 -0.93
CA VAL A 257 -14.24 -5.53 -1.55
C VAL A 257 -14.56 -4.19 -0.88
N ALA A 258 -14.54 -4.14 0.45
CA ALA A 258 -14.72 -2.90 1.21
C ALA A 258 -13.64 -1.87 0.85
N ALA A 259 -12.39 -2.28 0.68
CA ALA A 259 -11.29 -1.45 0.24
C ALA A 259 -11.53 -0.84 -1.16
N ALA A 260 -11.97 -1.65 -2.12
CA ALA A 260 -12.33 -1.17 -3.45
C ALA A 260 -13.45 -0.13 -3.40
N ILE A 261 -14.53 -0.42 -2.65
CA ILE A 261 -15.62 0.56 -2.41
C ILE A 261 -15.04 1.85 -1.82
N GLY A 262 -14.13 1.75 -0.85
CA GLY A 262 -13.47 2.87 -0.22
C GLY A 262 -12.69 3.76 -1.19
N VAL A 263 -11.87 3.18 -2.06
CA VAL A 263 -11.09 3.94 -3.05
C VAL A 263 -12.01 4.75 -3.96
N PHE A 264 -13.06 4.11 -4.50
CA PHE A 264 -13.97 4.76 -5.44
C PHE A 264 -14.87 5.80 -4.78
N SER A 265 -15.43 5.51 -3.59
CA SER A 265 -16.28 6.45 -2.86
C SER A 265 -15.48 7.61 -2.30
N GLY A 266 -14.28 7.35 -1.77
CA GLY A 266 -13.37 8.36 -1.24
C GLY A 266 -12.92 9.34 -2.31
N GLY A 267 -12.52 8.87 -3.50
CA GLY A 267 -12.18 9.74 -4.62
C GLY A 267 -13.33 10.70 -4.99
N ARG A 268 -14.54 10.16 -5.18
CA ARG A 268 -15.71 10.99 -5.46
C ARG A 268 -16.09 11.98 -4.33
N ALA A 269 -15.89 11.55 -3.09
CA ALA A 269 -16.15 12.42 -1.93
C ALA A 269 -15.15 13.57 -1.88
N VAL A 270 -13.86 13.31 -2.18
CA VAL A 270 -12.82 14.37 -2.25
C VAL A 270 -13.19 15.44 -3.26
N ASP A 271 -13.63 15.04 -4.45
CA ASP A 271 -14.02 15.98 -5.51
C ASP A 271 -15.19 16.89 -5.10
N ARG A 272 -16.09 16.37 -4.25
CA ARG A 272 -17.30 17.11 -3.82
C ARG A 272 -17.09 18.00 -2.58
N VAL A 273 -16.38 17.50 -1.57
CA VAL A 273 -16.31 18.15 -0.26
C VAL A 273 -14.89 18.54 0.17
N GLY A 274 -13.89 18.18 -0.62
CA GLY A 274 -12.48 18.44 -0.37
C GLY A 274 -11.81 17.42 0.57
N PRO A 275 -10.46 17.39 0.57
CA PRO A 275 -9.69 16.33 1.23
C PRO A 275 -9.95 16.23 2.75
N ARG A 276 -9.91 17.34 3.46
CA ARG A 276 -10.03 17.37 4.93
C ARG A 276 -11.36 16.83 5.44
N ARG A 277 -12.47 17.13 4.72
CA ARG A 277 -13.81 16.65 5.08
C ARG A 277 -14.00 15.16 4.84
N VAL A 278 -13.06 14.52 4.13
CA VAL A 278 -13.00 13.06 3.96
C VAL A 278 -12.05 12.44 4.97
N ILE A 279 -10.83 12.99 5.13
CA ILE A 279 -9.79 12.47 6.02
C ILE A 279 -10.28 12.31 7.47
N VAL A 280 -10.88 13.36 8.03
CA VAL A 280 -11.28 13.39 9.46
C VAL A 280 -12.34 12.32 9.77
N PRO A 281 -13.45 12.18 9.02
CA PRO A 281 -14.40 11.09 9.24
C PRO A 281 -13.80 9.71 9.03
N CYS A 282 -12.90 9.52 8.03
CA CYS A 282 -12.25 8.23 7.79
C CYS A 282 -11.42 7.78 9.00
N LEU A 283 -10.62 8.69 9.60
CA LEU A 283 -9.89 8.39 10.82
C LEU A 283 -10.84 8.07 11.99
N GLY A 284 -11.92 8.82 12.14
CA GLY A 284 -12.94 8.56 13.16
C GLY A 284 -13.61 7.20 13.02
N VAL A 285 -14.00 6.83 11.80
CA VAL A 285 -14.57 5.50 11.51
C VAL A 285 -13.55 4.38 11.78
N SER A 286 -12.28 4.57 11.41
CA SER A 286 -11.21 3.60 11.69
C SER A 286 -11.01 3.42 13.20
N ILE A 287 -11.02 4.48 14.02
CA ILE A 287 -10.95 4.42 15.48
C ILE A 287 -12.09 3.56 16.03
N VAL A 288 -13.33 3.85 15.61
CA VAL A 288 -14.51 3.11 16.06
C VAL A 288 -14.45 1.65 15.62
N ALA A 289 -14.08 1.39 14.37
CA ALA A 289 -13.99 0.04 13.83
C ALA A 289 -12.97 -0.82 14.59
N PHE A 290 -11.74 -0.32 14.80
CA PHE A 290 -10.71 -1.03 15.55
C PHE A 290 -11.09 -1.23 17.02
N SER A 291 -11.70 -0.21 17.65
CA SER A 291 -12.21 -0.31 19.01
C SER A 291 -13.33 -1.36 19.12
N LEU A 292 -14.25 -1.40 18.17
CA LEU A 292 -15.33 -2.38 18.11
C LEU A 292 -14.77 -3.81 17.98
N MET A 293 -13.77 -4.02 17.13
CA MET A 293 -13.13 -5.33 16.96
C MET A 293 -12.50 -5.82 18.26
N SER A 294 -11.69 -5.00 18.94
CA SER A 294 -11.09 -5.37 20.22
C SER A 294 -12.12 -5.52 21.35
N ALA A 295 -13.10 -4.64 21.43
CA ALA A 295 -14.18 -4.74 22.42
C ALA A 295 -14.96 -6.07 22.27
N SER A 296 -15.29 -6.43 21.01
CA SER A 296 -15.98 -7.69 20.73
C SER A 296 -15.13 -8.89 21.10
N ALA A 297 -13.81 -8.85 20.80
CA ALA A 297 -12.89 -9.92 21.17
C ALA A 297 -12.70 -10.09 22.69
N HIS A 298 -12.90 -9.04 23.50
CA HIS A 298 -12.77 -9.11 24.96
C HIS A 298 -14.04 -9.53 25.66
N TRP A 299 -15.20 -9.04 25.21
CA TRP A 299 -16.43 -9.10 25.98
C TRP A 299 -17.48 -10.05 25.42
N LEU A 300 -17.32 -10.53 24.18
CA LEU A 300 -18.28 -11.44 23.57
C LEU A 300 -17.71 -12.85 23.42
N PRO A 301 -18.55 -13.90 23.56
CA PRO A 301 -18.20 -15.25 23.11
C PRO A 301 -17.85 -15.26 21.62
N THR A 302 -16.95 -16.14 21.18
CA THR A 302 -16.44 -16.19 19.80
C THR A 302 -17.54 -16.22 18.74
N THR A 303 -18.65 -16.92 19.00
CA THR A 303 -19.81 -17.00 18.10
C THR A 303 -20.53 -15.66 17.92
N TRP A 304 -20.65 -14.88 19.00
CA TRP A 304 -21.32 -13.57 18.98
C TRP A 304 -20.38 -12.45 18.53
N ALA A 305 -19.07 -12.62 18.71
CA ALA A 305 -18.05 -11.66 18.30
C ALA A 305 -17.93 -11.56 16.76
N LEU A 306 -18.31 -12.61 16.02
CA LEU A 306 -18.15 -12.67 14.56
C LEU A 306 -18.80 -11.48 13.86
N VAL A 307 -20.07 -11.19 14.14
CA VAL A 307 -20.82 -10.15 13.41
C VAL A 307 -20.22 -8.75 13.65
N PRO A 308 -20.03 -8.28 14.89
CA PRO A 308 -19.45 -6.95 15.09
C PRO A 308 -18.00 -6.85 14.60
N ILE A 309 -17.21 -7.93 14.65
CA ILE A 309 -15.86 -7.94 14.06
C ILE A 309 -15.95 -7.77 12.54
N LEU A 310 -16.84 -8.46 11.84
CA LEU A 310 -17.05 -8.29 10.40
C LEU A 310 -17.51 -6.87 10.04
N ILE A 311 -18.41 -6.28 10.84
CA ILE A 311 -18.81 -4.89 10.69
C ILE A 311 -17.58 -3.96 10.82
N GLY A 312 -16.73 -4.21 11.81
CA GLY A 312 -15.47 -3.48 11.99
C GLY A 312 -14.54 -3.61 10.79
N VAL A 313 -14.36 -4.85 10.26
CA VAL A 313 -13.53 -5.12 9.07
C VAL A 313 -14.04 -4.36 7.84
N VAL A 314 -15.35 -4.35 7.59
CA VAL A 314 -15.96 -3.64 6.47
C VAL A 314 -15.82 -2.12 6.65
N ALA A 315 -16.18 -1.61 7.82
CA ALA A 315 -16.10 -0.17 8.11
C ALA A 315 -14.66 0.35 7.98
N TRP A 316 -13.69 -0.40 8.55
CA TRP A 316 -12.27 -0.11 8.39
C TRP A 316 -11.83 -0.18 6.93
N GLY A 317 -12.18 -1.24 6.19
CA GLY A 317 -11.80 -1.37 4.78
C GLY A 317 -12.24 -0.17 3.93
N ILE A 318 -13.51 0.26 4.09
CA ILE A 318 -14.04 1.44 3.39
C ILE A 318 -13.32 2.71 3.85
N ALA A 319 -13.22 2.96 5.14
CA ALA A 319 -12.63 4.19 5.67
C ALA A 319 -11.15 4.32 5.34
N HIS A 320 -10.39 3.24 5.54
CA HIS A 320 -8.94 3.21 5.27
C HIS A 320 -8.62 3.55 3.81
N TRP A 321 -9.31 2.92 2.87
CA TRP A 321 -9.04 3.14 1.45
C TRP A 321 -9.74 4.39 0.88
N SER A 322 -10.72 4.99 1.59
CA SER A 322 -11.23 6.33 1.28
C SER A 322 -10.27 7.43 1.72
N PHE A 323 -9.52 7.21 2.81
CA PHE A 323 -8.50 8.13 3.29
C PHE A 323 -7.39 8.37 2.25
N TYR A 324 -6.93 7.32 1.56
CA TYR A 324 -5.74 7.38 0.72
C TYR A 324 -5.84 8.39 -0.44
N PRO A 325 -6.90 8.40 -1.30
CA PRO A 325 -7.05 9.43 -2.32
C PRO A 325 -7.23 10.84 -1.74
N ALA A 326 -7.87 10.96 -0.57
CA ALA A 326 -8.01 12.25 0.10
C ALA A 326 -6.67 12.81 0.59
N GLN A 327 -5.83 11.95 1.15
CA GLN A 327 -4.48 12.30 1.58
C GLN A 327 -3.59 12.73 0.40
N GLN A 328 -3.66 12.00 -0.71
CA GLN A 328 -2.94 12.36 -1.93
C GLN A 328 -3.40 13.71 -2.48
N ALA A 329 -4.70 13.97 -2.54
CA ALA A 329 -5.24 15.25 -3.00
C ALA A 329 -4.78 16.42 -2.10
N GLY A 330 -4.76 16.22 -0.77
CA GLY A 330 -4.22 17.19 0.18
C GLY A 330 -2.75 17.51 -0.06
N LEU A 331 -1.93 16.49 -0.29
CA LEU A 331 -0.49 16.64 -0.60
C LEU A 331 -0.26 17.34 -1.95
N ILE A 332 -1.04 17.03 -2.98
CA ILE A 332 -0.96 17.72 -4.29
C ILE A 332 -1.22 19.21 -4.12
N HIS A 333 -2.24 19.56 -3.35
CA HIS A 333 -2.57 20.97 -3.08
C HIS A 333 -1.46 21.69 -2.32
N GLN A 334 -0.83 21.02 -1.34
CA GLN A 334 0.26 21.58 -0.52
C GLN A 334 1.58 21.72 -1.28
N ALA A 335 1.93 20.73 -2.11
CA ALA A 335 3.21 20.68 -2.83
C ALA A 335 3.23 21.52 -4.11
N GLY A 336 2.09 21.90 -4.64
CA GLY A 336 1.96 22.56 -5.94
C GLY A 336 2.42 21.68 -7.11
N LEU A 337 2.29 22.19 -8.33
CA LEU A 337 2.53 21.42 -9.56
C LEU A 337 3.94 20.81 -9.64
N ARG A 338 4.98 21.56 -9.26
CA ARG A 338 6.38 21.10 -9.33
C ARG A 338 6.73 20.08 -8.25
N GLY A 339 6.18 20.25 -7.05
CA GLY A 339 6.45 19.38 -5.90
C GLY A 339 5.61 18.08 -5.87
N THR A 340 4.50 18.03 -6.60
CA THR A 340 3.54 16.91 -6.59
C THR A 340 4.18 15.54 -6.80
N PRO A 341 5.01 15.29 -7.83
CA PRO A 341 5.56 13.94 -8.04
C PRO A 341 6.44 13.48 -6.86
N ILE A 342 7.17 14.43 -6.27
CA ILE A 342 8.04 14.17 -5.12
C ILE A 342 7.19 13.88 -3.88
N ALA A 343 6.19 14.72 -3.60
CA ALA A 343 5.32 14.57 -2.43
C ALA A 343 4.55 13.24 -2.45
N LEU A 344 4.02 12.82 -3.61
CA LEU A 344 3.34 11.54 -3.76
C LEU A 344 4.30 10.34 -3.63
N SER A 345 5.53 10.46 -4.13
CA SER A 345 6.56 9.43 -3.93
C SER A 345 6.97 9.31 -2.46
N LEU A 346 7.13 10.44 -1.76
CA LEU A 346 7.39 10.46 -0.32
C LEU A 346 6.22 9.87 0.46
N ASN A 347 4.98 10.20 0.06
CA ASN A 347 3.78 9.64 0.70
C ASN A 347 3.76 8.10 0.65
N ALA A 348 4.13 7.51 -0.48
CA ALA A 348 4.26 6.06 -0.58
C ALA A 348 5.35 5.52 0.37
N SER A 349 6.52 6.17 0.45
CA SER A 349 7.60 5.76 1.37
C SER A 349 7.17 5.86 2.84
N PHE A 350 6.50 6.94 3.23
CA PHE A 350 5.98 7.14 4.59
C PHE A 350 4.82 6.18 4.92
N MET A 351 4.00 5.82 3.94
CA MET A 351 2.98 4.78 4.08
C MET A 351 3.63 3.41 4.37
N TYR A 352 4.63 3.01 3.59
CA TYR A 352 5.34 1.75 3.84
C TYR A 352 6.15 1.77 5.15
N LEU A 353 6.70 2.93 5.56
CA LEU A 353 7.26 3.10 6.90
C LEU A 353 6.21 2.85 7.97
N GLY A 354 5.00 3.38 7.80
CA GLY A 354 3.85 3.10 8.67
C GLY A 354 3.48 1.62 8.70
N PHE A 355 3.47 0.94 7.55
CA PHE A 355 3.24 -0.51 7.47
C PHE A 355 4.29 -1.28 8.28
N SER A 356 5.57 -0.92 8.15
CA SER A 356 6.65 -1.54 8.92
C SER A 356 6.48 -1.34 10.42
N LEU A 357 6.28 -0.09 10.85
CA LEU A 357 6.10 0.25 12.26
C LEU A 357 4.83 -0.40 12.83
N GLY A 358 3.75 -0.49 12.04
CA GLY A 358 2.51 -1.15 12.43
C GLY A 358 2.69 -2.65 12.64
N ALA A 359 3.34 -3.34 11.70
CA ALA A 359 3.64 -4.75 11.83
C ALA A 359 4.51 -5.04 13.08
N ALA A 360 5.53 -4.20 13.33
CA ALA A 360 6.36 -4.28 14.52
C ALA A 360 5.57 -3.99 15.82
N LEU A 361 4.69 -2.99 15.80
CA LEU A 361 3.83 -2.65 16.93
C LEU A 361 2.82 -3.76 17.23
N GLY A 362 2.24 -4.39 16.19
CA GLY A 362 1.38 -5.55 16.35
C GLY A 362 2.14 -6.75 16.96
N SER A 363 3.38 -7.00 16.50
CA SER A 363 4.29 -7.99 17.12
C SER A 363 4.52 -7.71 18.60
N LEU A 364 4.80 -6.46 18.95
CA LEU A 364 5.00 -6.02 20.33
C LEU A 364 3.72 -6.18 21.17
N THR A 365 2.57 -5.83 20.61
CA THR A 365 1.27 -6.01 21.28
C THR A 365 1.02 -7.48 21.61
N LEU A 366 1.29 -8.38 20.65
CA LEU A 366 1.13 -9.83 20.86
C LEU A 366 2.10 -10.40 21.89
N SER A 367 3.33 -9.88 21.94
CA SER A 367 4.34 -10.37 22.89
C SER A 367 4.12 -9.90 24.32
N LEU A 368 3.57 -8.70 24.51
CA LEU A 368 3.37 -8.09 25.83
C LEU A 368 1.96 -8.30 26.38
N THR A 369 0.98 -8.55 25.54
CA THR A 369 -0.43 -8.60 25.94
C THR A 369 -1.15 -9.79 25.29
N SER A 370 -2.17 -9.53 24.48
CA SER A 370 -2.94 -10.57 23.79
C SER A 370 -3.39 -10.12 22.40
N VAL A 371 -3.82 -11.08 21.59
CA VAL A 371 -4.39 -10.81 20.26
C VAL A 371 -5.61 -9.89 20.32
N ASN A 372 -6.39 -9.94 21.41
CA ASN A 372 -7.58 -9.10 21.59
C ASN A 372 -7.27 -7.61 21.67
N ASN A 373 -6.03 -7.23 21.99
CA ASN A 373 -5.60 -5.83 22.14
C ASN A 373 -5.14 -5.18 20.83
N LEU A 374 -5.00 -5.94 19.74
CA LEU A 374 -4.52 -5.41 18.46
C LEU A 374 -5.37 -4.23 17.96
N GLY A 375 -6.70 -4.30 18.09
CA GLY A 375 -7.58 -3.20 17.67
C GLY A 375 -7.44 -1.96 18.56
N TRP A 376 -7.27 -2.10 19.88
CA TRP A 376 -7.01 -0.95 20.77
C TRP A 376 -5.70 -0.23 20.39
N THR A 377 -4.64 -1.00 20.14
CA THR A 377 -3.34 -0.46 19.71
C THR A 377 -3.46 0.24 18.35
N ALA A 378 -4.18 -0.36 17.39
CA ALA A 378 -4.47 0.25 16.09
C ALA A 378 -5.27 1.56 16.24
N ALA A 379 -6.33 1.55 17.08
CA ALA A 379 -7.14 2.74 17.35
C ALA A 379 -6.32 3.89 17.94
N ALA A 380 -5.38 3.61 18.84
CA ALA A 380 -4.50 4.62 19.41
C ALA A 380 -3.65 5.33 18.33
N CYS A 381 -3.16 4.61 17.33
CA CYS A 381 -2.44 5.21 16.18
C CYS A 381 -3.35 6.13 15.36
N GLU A 382 -4.60 5.72 15.12
CA GLU A 382 -5.57 6.52 14.37
C GLU A 382 -5.99 7.78 15.16
N VAL A 383 -6.09 7.70 16.50
CA VAL A 383 -6.30 8.86 17.36
C VAL A 383 -5.14 9.85 17.23
N ALA A 384 -3.90 9.37 17.25
CA ALA A 384 -2.73 10.21 17.07
C ALA A 384 -2.73 10.86 15.68
N ALA A 385 -3.10 10.12 14.61
CA ALA A 385 -3.26 10.65 13.26
C ALA A 385 -4.36 11.74 13.19
N LEU A 386 -5.47 11.52 13.87
CA LEU A 386 -6.59 12.50 13.94
C LEU A 386 -6.15 13.78 14.65
N ILE A 387 -5.50 13.68 15.80
CA ILE A 387 -4.99 14.84 16.56
C ILE A 387 -4.02 15.64 15.69
N LEU A 388 -3.08 14.97 15.01
CA LEU A 388 -2.13 15.64 14.12
C LEU A 388 -2.85 16.31 12.94
N THR A 389 -3.84 15.65 12.31
CA THR A 389 -4.63 16.21 11.21
C THR A 389 -5.38 17.48 11.62
N VAL A 390 -5.99 17.49 12.80
CA VAL A 390 -6.67 18.68 13.35
C VAL A 390 -5.65 19.79 13.62
N GLY A 391 -4.48 19.43 14.20
CA GLY A 391 -3.38 20.37 14.47
C GLY A 391 -2.86 21.07 13.21
N ILE A 392 -2.63 20.31 12.12
CA ILE A 392 -2.21 20.87 10.82
C ILE A 392 -3.24 21.94 10.34
N GLY A 393 -4.52 21.62 10.44
CA GLY A 393 -5.55 22.57 10.01
C GLY A 393 -5.53 23.90 10.80
N ARG A 394 -5.28 23.83 12.11
CA ARG A 394 -5.16 25.03 12.95
C ARG A 394 -3.87 25.82 12.62
N TYR A 395 -2.78 25.11 12.35
CA TYR A 395 -1.50 25.72 11.99
C TYR A 395 -1.60 26.48 10.67
N VAL A 396 -2.17 25.89 9.62
CA VAL A 396 -2.35 26.52 8.31
C VAL A 396 -3.21 27.77 8.40
N VAL A 397 -4.34 27.72 9.14
CA VAL A 397 -5.21 28.89 9.34
C VAL A 397 -4.48 30.03 10.05
N LYS A 398 -3.71 29.73 11.10
CA LYS A 398 -2.91 30.75 11.82
C LYS A 398 -1.86 31.40 10.94
N THR A 399 -1.15 30.61 10.12
CA THR A 399 -0.08 31.11 9.23
C THR A 399 -0.67 32.01 8.14
N GLN A 400 -1.82 31.65 7.58
CA GLN A 400 -2.53 32.49 6.61
C GLN A 400 -3.04 33.79 7.22
N ALA A 401 -3.60 33.75 8.42
CA ALA A 401 -4.05 34.95 9.13
C ALA A 401 -2.88 35.90 9.42
N ALA A 402 -1.74 35.39 9.86
CA ALA A 402 -0.53 36.17 10.11
C ALA A 402 0.03 36.81 8.83
N ALA A 403 -0.04 36.12 7.69
CA ALA A 403 0.41 36.66 6.41
C ALA A 403 -0.46 37.82 5.87
N VAL A 404 -1.77 37.81 6.22
CA VAL A 404 -2.71 38.90 5.84
C VAL A 404 -2.58 40.12 6.75
N THR A 405 -2.10 39.95 7.98
CA THR A 405 -1.92 41.03 8.97
C THR A 405 -0.51 41.60 9.03
N ALA A 406 0.42 41.05 8.27
CA ALA A 406 1.77 41.61 8.13
C ALA A 406 1.72 42.86 7.24
N PRO A 407 2.27 44.02 7.69
CA PRO A 407 2.22 45.30 6.97
C PRO A 407 2.99 45.29 5.67
#